data_df8f559f9b9e031e913097144819267a
#
_entry.id   df8f559f9b9e031e913097144819267a
#
_cell.length_a   1.000
_cell.length_b   1.000
_cell.length_c   1.000
_cell.angle_alpha   90.00
_cell.angle_beta   90.00
_cell.angle_gamma   90.00
#
_symmetry.space_group_name_H-M   'P 1'
#
loop_
_entity.id
_entity.type
_entity.pdbx_description
1 polymer ?
#
loop_
_entity_poly.entity_id
_entity_poly.type
_entity_poly.pdbx_seq_one_letter_code
_entity_poly.pdbx_strand_id
1 'polypeptide(L)'
;MALFLAPTMLWPLLLLLAVRGVQTTRPCFPGCQCEVETFGLFDSFSLTRVDCSGLGPHIMPVPIPLDTTHLDLSSNRLETVNESVLAGPGYTTLAGLDLSHNLLTSISPTAFSRLRYLESLDLSHNGLAALPVDSFTSLPLSDVNLSHNRLREVPVSAFTTHSQGRGLHVDLSHNVIHHLVSHPARASQPTPTIQSLNLAWNRLRTVPDLRDLPLRYLSLDGNPLAAIGPGAFTGLADLTHLSLGSLQGLPQLEPYGFRELHGLQVLDLSGNPKLKWAGAEVFSGLGSLQELDLSGTGLVPLPETLLLHLPALQSVSVGQGMQCRRLVREGTYPRQPGSNPKVALHCIDMGEQASRGPTTL
;
A
#
# COMPACT_ATOMS: atom_id res chain seq x y z
N MET A 1 -48.06 -24.71 53.39
CA MET A 1 -46.79 -25.18 52.92
C MET A 1 -46.87 -25.18 51.39
N ALA A 2 -46.41 -24.11 50.73
CA ALA A 2 -46.40 -24.00 49.31
C ALA A 2 -44.95 -23.83 48.89
N LEU A 3 -44.40 -24.81 48.15
CA LEU A 3 -43.09 -24.80 47.57
C LEU A 3 -43.15 -23.97 46.27
N PHE A 4 -42.42 -22.86 46.25
CA PHE A 4 -42.13 -22.10 45.02
C PHE A 4 -40.99 -22.80 44.26
N LEU A 5 -41.30 -23.35 43.08
CA LEU A 5 -40.31 -23.77 42.10
C LEU A 5 -39.98 -22.56 41.23
N ALA A 6 -38.72 -22.13 41.24
CA ALA A 6 -38.20 -21.11 40.35
C ALA A 6 -37.99 -21.67 38.93
N PRO A 7 -38.35 -20.95 37.88
CA PRO A 7 -38.00 -21.37 36.51
C PRO A 7 -36.55 -21.06 36.22
N THR A 8 -35.75 -22.09 35.94
CA THR A 8 -34.41 -21.99 35.37
C THR A 8 -34.51 -21.43 33.98
N MET A 9 -34.01 -20.21 33.80
CA MET A 9 -33.77 -19.63 32.50
C MET A 9 -32.68 -20.44 31.77
N LEU A 10 -33.11 -21.28 30.84
CA LEU A 10 -32.25 -21.81 29.78
C LEU A 10 -31.99 -20.69 28.80
N TRP A 11 -30.82 -20.02 28.88
CA TRP A 11 -30.29 -19.23 27.83
C TRP A 11 -29.88 -20.16 26.66
N PRO A 12 -30.44 -20.00 25.44
CA PRO A 12 -29.91 -20.71 24.32
C PRO A 12 -28.53 -20.12 24.03
N LEU A 13 -27.46 -20.89 24.22
CA LEU A 13 -26.19 -20.67 23.59
C LEU A 13 -26.42 -20.65 22.06
N LEU A 14 -26.57 -19.48 21.50
CA LEU A 14 -26.35 -19.26 20.08
C LEU A 14 -24.85 -19.51 19.82
N LEU A 15 -24.50 -20.77 19.60
CA LEU A 15 -23.30 -21.16 18.89
C LEU A 15 -23.40 -20.50 17.49
N LEU A 16 -22.74 -19.39 17.33
CA LEU A 16 -22.29 -18.89 16.03
C LEU A 16 -21.32 -19.95 15.48
N LEU A 17 -21.86 -21.03 14.94
CA LEU A 17 -21.15 -21.88 14.00
C LEU A 17 -20.82 -20.97 12.82
N ALA A 18 -19.59 -20.46 12.79
CA ALA A 18 -18.97 -19.99 11.56
C ALA A 18 -19.00 -21.19 10.61
N VAL A 19 -20.03 -21.25 9.78
CA VAL A 19 -20.12 -22.23 8.69
C VAL A 19 -18.98 -21.87 7.77
N ARG A 20 -17.84 -22.57 7.90
CA ARG A 20 -16.79 -22.58 6.90
C ARG A 20 -17.44 -23.16 5.65
N GLY A 21 -17.54 -22.34 4.60
CA GLY A 21 -18.02 -22.82 3.32
C GLY A 21 -17.19 -24.04 2.89
N VAL A 22 -17.84 -25.00 2.28
CA VAL A 22 -17.15 -26.17 1.72
C VAL A 22 -16.45 -25.71 0.47
N GLN A 23 -15.12 -25.69 0.47
CA GLN A 23 -14.31 -25.46 -0.73
C GLN A 23 -14.20 -26.76 -1.52
N THR A 24 -14.66 -26.74 -2.75
CA THR A 24 -14.49 -27.86 -3.70
C THR A 24 -13.74 -27.37 -4.92
N THR A 25 -12.66 -28.07 -5.28
CA THR A 25 -11.93 -27.83 -6.52
C THR A 25 -12.42 -28.80 -7.58
N ARG A 26 -12.69 -28.29 -8.79
CA ARG A 26 -13.08 -29.11 -9.95
C ARG A 26 -12.46 -28.54 -11.23
N PRO A 27 -12.10 -29.39 -12.20
CA PRO A 27 -11.74 -28.90 -13.53
C PRO A 27 -12.98 -28.25 -14.16
N CYS A 28 -12.84 -27.09 -14.75
CA CYS A 28 -13.94 -26.36 -15.38
C CYS A 28 -13.72 -26.15 -16.88
N PHE A 29 -12.73 -25.38 -17.27
CA PHE A 29 -12.30 -25.26 -18.67
C PHE A 29 -11.04 -26.13 -18.87
N PRO A 30 -10.77 -26.69 -20.07
CA PRO A 30 -9.56 -27.48 -20.28
C PRO A 30 -8.29 -26.75 -19.85
N GLY A 31 -7.64 -27.28 -18.81
CA GLY A 31 -6.44 -26.69 -18.18
C GLY A 31 -6.71 -25.76 -17.00
N CYS A 32 -7.91 -25.19 -16.83
CA CYS A 32 -8.26 -24.37 -15.69
C CYS A 32 -8.77 -25.20 -14.50
N GLN A 33 -8.63 -24.61 -13.30
CA GLN A 33 -9.21 -25.14 -12.07
C GLN A 33 -10.24 -24.16 -11.53
N CYS A 34 -11.40 -24.67 -11.12
CA CYS A 34 -12.43 -23.88 -10.48
C CYS A 34 -12.54 -24.26 -9.02
N GLU A 35 -12.41 -23.26 -8.15
CA GLU A 35 -12.65 -23.35 -6.72
C GLU A 35 -14.00 -22.71 -6.41
N VAL A 36 -14.91 -23.50 -5.85
CA VAL A 36 -16.26 -23.06 -5.53
C VAL A 36 -16.42 -23.00 -4.03
N GLU A 37 -16.73 -21.83 -3.53
CA GLU A 37 -17.12 -21.60 -2.12
C GLU A 37 -18.64 -21.44 -2.07
N THR A 38 -19.31 -22.32 -1.34
CA THR A 38 -20.75 -22.23 -1.11
C THR A 38 -21.03 -21.72 0.31
N PHE A 39 -22.05 -20.88 0.45
CA PHE A 39 -22.45 -20.30 1.74
C PHE A 39 -23.96 -20.01 1.76
N GLY A 40 -24.45 -19.73 2.97
CA GLY A 40 -25.88 -19.52 3.20
C GLY A 40 -26.63 -20.78 3.61
N LEU A 41 -27.92 -20.65 3.85
CA LEU A 41 -28.78 -21.77 4.18
C LEU A 41 -28.95 -22.66 2.92
N PHE A 42 -28.61 -23.93 3.03
CA PHE A 42 -28.67 -24.93 1.95
C PHE A 42 -27.77 -24.59 0.76
N ASP A 43 -26.57 -24.00 1.00
CA ASP A 43 -25.61 -23.62 -0.05
C ASP A 43 -26.23 -22.78 -1.18
N SER A 44 -27.11 -21.85 -0.79
CA SER A 44 -27.92 -21.05 -1.73
C SER A 44 -27.12 -20.03 -2.53
N PHE A 45 -25.87 -19.76 -2.13
CA PHE A 45 -24.95 -18.85 -2.83
C PHE A 45 -23.65 -19.57 -3.13
N SER A 46 -23.09 -19.32 -4.31
CA SER A 46 -21.77 -19.77 -4.70
C SER A 46 -20.92 -18.61 -5.18
N LEU A 47 -19.62 -18.64 -4.85
CA LEU A 47 -18.59 -17.80 -5.42
C LEU A 47 -17.58 -18.72 -6.09
N THR A 48 -17.26 -18.43 -7.34
CA THR A 48 -16.29 -19.24 -8.08
C THR A 48 -15.02 -18.44 -8.34
N ARG A 49 -13.88 -19.03 -7.99
CA ARG A 49 -12.55 -18.58 -8.39
C ARG A 49 -12.06 -19.49 -9.50
N VAL A 50 -11.57 -18.91 -10.57
CA VAL A 50 -11.08 -19.64 -11.73
C VAL A 50 -9.60 -19.38 -11.89
N ASP A 51 -8.78 -20.41 -11.82
CA ASP A 51 -7.34 -20.38 -12.07
C ASP A 51 -7.07 -20.98 -13.45
N CYS A 52 -6.61 -20.15 -14.37
CA CYS A 52 -6.16 -20.48 -15.72
C CYS A 52 -4.70 -20.03 -15.93
N SER A 53 -3.90 -20.02 -14.87
CA SER A 53 -2.50 -19.61 -14.93
C SER A 53 -1.65 -20.61 -15.73
N GLY A 54 -0.63 -20.11 -16.44
CA GLY A 54 0.37 -20.94 -17.11
C GLY A 54 -0.10 -21.80 -18.30
N LEU A 55 -1.26 -21.53 -18.88
CA LEU A 55 -1.85 -22.35 -19.95
C LEU A 55 -1.31 -22.05 -21.36
N GLY A 56 -0.61 -20.93 -21.56
CA GLY A 56 0.02 -20.56 -22.83
C GLY A 56 -0.74 -19.52 -23.66
N PRO A 57 -0.43 -19.38 -24.97
CA PRO A 57 -0.79 -18.17 -25.74
C PRO A 57 -2.23 -18.10 -26.27
N HIS A 58 -2.98 -19.19 -26.30
CA HIS A 58 -4.24 -19.26 -27.07
C HIS A 58 -5.47 -19.54 -26.21
N ILE A 59 -5.50 -19.01 -24.99
CA ILE A 59 -6.58 -19.33 -24.04
C ILE A 59 -7.75 -18.34 -24.05
N MET A 60 -7.62 -17.19 -24.69
CA MET A 60 -8.61 -16.12 -24.58
C MET A 60 -9.56 -16.03 -25.78
N PRO A 61 -10.84 -15.75 -25.58
CA PRO A 61 -11.55 -15.66 -24.29
C PRO A 61 -11.84 -17.05 -23.71
N VAL A 62 -11.61 -17.20 -22.40
CA VAL A 62 -11.95 -18.43 -21.67
C VAL A 62 -13.43 -18.40 -21.31
N PRO A 63 -14.23 -19.44 -21.64
CA PRO A 63 -15.59 -19.55 -21.12
C PRO A 63 -15.55 -19.92 -19.64
N ILE A 64 -15.88 -18.93 -18.79
CA ILE A 64 -15.89 -19.06 -17.34
C ILE A 64 -17.33 -19.11 -16.80
N PRO A 65 -17.56 -19.74 -15.63
CA PRO A 65 -18.87 -19.75 -14.97
C PRO A 65 -19.43 -18.35 -14.73
N LEU A 66 -20.77 -18.21 -14.70
CA LEU A 66 -21.45 -16.93 -14.55
C LEU A 66 -21.26 -16.30 -13.15
N ASP A 67 -20.96 -17.13 -12.15
CA ASP A 67 -20.72 -16.74 -10.76
C ASP A 67 -19.22 -16.54 -10.45
N THR A 68 -18.40 -16.41 -11.49
CA THR A 68 -16.95 -16.16 -11.31
C THR A 68 -16.72 -14.78 -10.75
N THR A 69 -16.06 -14.72 -9.59
CA THR A 69 -15.66 -13.49 -8.93
C THR A 69 -14.19 -13.15 -9.11
N HIS A 70 -13.36 -14.16 -9.26
CA HIS A 70 -11.92 -13.99 -9.46
C HIS A 70 -11.44 -14.87 -10.60
N LEU A 71 -10.65 -14.28 -11.48
CA LEU A 71 -10.03 -14.97 -12.61
C LEU A 71 -8.52 -14.72 -12.59
N ASP A 72 -7.76 -15.80 -12.51
CA ASP A 72 -6.31 -15.81 -12.65
C ASP A 72 -5.93 -16.22 -14.07
N LEU A 73 -5.30 -15.33 -14.80
CA LEU A 73 -4.72 -15.51 -16.13
C LEU A 73 -3.22 -15.23 -16.11
N SER A 74 -2.60 -15.27 -14.93
CA SER A 74 -1.18 -15.00 -14.76
C SER A 74 -0.30 -16.03 -15.48
N SER A 75 0.95 -15.67 -15.70
CA SER A 75 1.99 -16.56 -16.23
C SER A 75 1.63 -17.18 -17.59
N ASN A 76 0.85 -16.50 -18.38
CA ASN A 76 0.52 -16.86 -19.75
C ASN A 76 1.40 -16.09 -20.77
N ARG A 77 1.00 -16.02 -22.03
CA ARG A 77 1.71 -15.29 -23.09
C ARG A 77 0.80 -14.29 -23.79
N LEU A 78 -0.05 -13.63 -23.03
CA LEU A 78 -0.95 -12.60 -23.55
C LEU A 78 -0.15 -11.35 -23.95
N GLU A 79 -0.28 -10.92 -25.19
CA GLU A 79 0.45 -9.75 -25.72
C GLU A 79 -0.38 -8.46 -25.67
N THR A 80 -1.71 -8.60 -25.76
CA THR A 80 -2.65 -7.47 -25.73
C THR A 80 -3.92 -7.83 -24.98
N VAL A 81 -4.52 -6.83 -24.34
CA VAL A 81 -5.86 -6.92 -23.73
C VAL A 81 -6.75 -5.87 -24.38
N ASN A 82 -7.86 -6.34 -24.93
CA ASN A 82 -8.88 -5.51 -25.54
C ASN A 82 -10.28 -5.99 -25.12
N GLU A 83 -11.32 -5.29 -25.56
CA GLU A 83 -12.70 -5.60 -25.19
C GLU A 83 -13.16 -7.01 -25.58
N SER A 84 -12.63 -7.57 -26.67
CA SER A 84 -13.03 -8.90 -27.14
C SER A 84 -12.43 -10.03 -26.30
N VAL A 85 -11.26 -9.78 -25.70
CA VAL A 85 -10.53 -10.73 -24.85
C VAL A 85 -11.29 -10.97 -23.54
N LEU A 86 -11.92 -9.92 -22.99
CA LEU A 86 -12.69 -9.97 -21.75
C LEU A 86 -14.21 -9.95 -22.02
N ALA A 87 -14.62 -10.39 -23.21
CA ALA A 87 -16.02 -10.42 -23.61
C ALA A 87 -16.66 -11.79 -23.31
N GLY A 88 -17.59 -11.78 -22.41
CA GLY A 88 -18.36 -12.98 -22.05
C GLY A 88 -19.24 -12.75 -20.84
N PRO A 89 -20.32 -13.47 -20.67
CA PRO A 89 -21.24 -13.22 -19.55
C PRO A 89 -20.59 -13.47 -18.19
N GLY A 90 -19.71 -14.43 -18.05
CA GLY A 90 -18.98 -14.72 -16.79
C GLY A 90 -17.97 -13.65 -16.39
N TYR A 91 -17.52 -12.79 -17.33
CA TYR A 91 -16.57 -11.71 -17.01
C TYR A 91 -17.24 -10.52 -16.32
N THR A 92 -18.54 -10.36 -16.49
CA THR A 92 -19.26 -9.19 -15.95
C THR A 92 -19.41 -9.21 -14.43
N THR A 93 -19.15 -10.32 -13.78
CA THR A 93 -19.25 -10.53 -12.33
C THR A 93 -17.91 -10.48 -11.61
N LEU A 94 -16.80 -10.32 -12.38
CA LEU A 94 -15.44 -10.31 -11.83
C LEU A 94 -15.25 -9.15 -10.84
N ALA A 95 -14.79 -9.49 -9.64
CA ALA A 95 -14.28 -8.58 -8.63
C ALA A 95 -12.74 -8.54 -8.63
N GLY A 96 -12.09 -9.63 -9.02
CA GLY A 96 -10.63 -9.72 -9.15
C GLY A 96 -10.18 -10.32 -10.48
N LEU A 97 -9.16 -9.69 -11.08
CA LEU A 97 -8.54 -10.17 -12.33
C LEU A 97 -7.02 -10.08 -12.21
N ASP A 98 -6.35 -11.23 -12.36
CA ASP A 98 -4.90 -11.32 -12.41
C ASP A 98 -4.44 -11.56 -13.85
N LEU A 99 -3.66 -10.63 -14.38
CA LEU A 99 -3.01 -10.66 -15.69
C LEU A 99 -1.49 -10.54 -15.56
N SER A 100 -0.96 -10.77 -14.36
CA SER A 100 0.47 -10.64 -14.08
C SER A 100 1.31 -11.67 -14.86
N HIS A 101 2.61 -11.39 -14.99
CA HIS A 101 3.55 -12.30 -15.64
C HIS A 101 3.14 -12.71 -17.07
N ASN A 102 2.63 -11.77 -17.86
CA ASN A 102 2.30 -11.95 -19.26
C ASN A 102 3.27 -11.14 -20.17
N LEU A 103 2.95 -11.03 -21.44
CA LEU A 103 3.73 -10.29 -22.43
C LEU A 103 3.00 -9.02 -22.88
N LEU A 104 2.15 -8.45 -22.04
CA LEU A 104 1.34 -7.29 -22.37
C LEU A 104 2.22 -6.07 -22.64
N THR A 105 2.14 -5.53 -23.87
CA THR A 105 2.84 -4.31 -24.25
C THR A 105 1.93 -3.10 -24.32
N SER A 106 0.62 -3.33 -24.44
CA SER A 106 -0.39 -2.29 -24.50
C SER A 106 -1.73 -2.79 -23.97
N ILE A 107 -2.56 -1.85 -23.52
CA ILE A 107 -3.94 -2.06 -23.09
C ILE A 107 -4.82 -1.15 -23.93
N SER A 108 -5.93 -1.69 -24.48
CA SER A 108 -6.93 -0.86 -25.12
C SER A 108 -7.60 0.07 -24.09
N PRO A 109 -7.90 1.33 -24.43
CA PRO A 109 -8.57 2.26 -23.50
C PRO A 109 -9.90 1.75 -22.92
N THR A 110 -10.56 0.85 -23.64
CA THR A 110 -11.87 0.31 -23.27
C THR A 110 -11.79 -1.16 -22.81
N ALA A 111 -10.59 -1.71 -22.66
CA ALA A 111 -10.37 -3.12 -22.37
C ALA A 111 -11.18 -3.66 -21.17
N PHE A 112 -11.29 -2.85 -20.12
CA PHE A 112 -11.97 -3.22 -18.87
C PHE A 112 -13.38 -2.61 -18.72
N SER A 113 -13.88 -1.90 -19.72
CA SER A 113 -15.12 -1.11 -19.63
C SER A 113 -16.38 -1.91 -19.24
N ARG A 114 -16.37 -3.23 -19.46
CA ARG A 114 -17.46 -4.15 -19.12
C ARG A 114 -17.38 -4.75 -17.73
N LEU A 115 -16.25 -4.61 -17.04
CA LEU A 115 -15.97 -5.23 -15.74
C LEU A 115 -16.45 -4.34 -14.59
N ARG A 116 -17.77 -4.12 -14.50
CA ARG A 116 -18.40 -3.13 -13.61
C ARG A 116 -18.23 -3.38 -12.11
N TYR A 117 -17.78 -4.57 -11.72
CA TYR A 117 -17.59 -4.97 -10.32
C TYR A 117 -16.12 -5.20 -9.99
N LEU A 118 -15.19 -4.88 -10.92
CA LEU A 118 -13.78 -5.13 -10.74
C LEU A 118 -13.21 -4.21 -9.65
N GLU A 119 -12.81 -4.80 -8.53
CA GLU A 119 -12.21 -4.13 -7.36
C GLU A 119 -10.68 -4.29 -7.32
N SER A 120 -10.14 -5.39 -7.84
CA SER A 120 -8.70 -5.69 -7.84
C SER A 120 -8.22 -6.09 -9.24
N LEU A 121 -7.15 -5.44 -9.70
CA LEU A 121 -6.54 -5.69 -11.01
C LEU A 121 -5.01 -5.80 -10.88
N ASP A 122 -4.46 -6.97 -11.20
CA ASP A 122 -3.02 -7.16 -11.27
C ASP A 122 -2.55 -7.20 -12.74
N LEU A 123 -1.68 -6.27 -13.10
CA LEU A 123 -1.02 -6.14 -14.40
C LEU A 123 0.51 -6.15 -14.25
N SER A 124 1.02 -6.58 -13.09
CA SER A 124 2.44 -6.57 -12.79
C SER A 124 3.24 -7.53 -13.68
N HIS A 125 4.55 -7.34 -13.74
CA HIS A 125 5.46 -8.18 -14.51
C HIS A 125 5.05 -8.35 -15.98
N ASN A 126 4.78 -7.22 -16.64
CA ASN A 126 4.46 -7.15 -18.06
C ASN A 126 5.42 -6.19 -18.80
N GLY A 127 5.13 -5.87 -20.04
CA GLY A 127 5.92 -4.97 -20.89
C GLY A 127 5.25 -3.63 -21.15
N LEU A 128 4.30 -3.19 -20.34
CA LEU A 128 3.51 -1.98 -20.55
C LEU A 128 4.39 -0.73 -20.55
N ALA A 129 4.40 0.01 -21.66
CA ALA A 129 5.21 1.22 -21.81
C ALA A 129 4.43 2.51 -21.53
N ALA A 130 3.11 2.47 -21.63
CA ALA A 130 2.21 3.59 -21.37
C ALA A 130 0.84 3.08 -20.88
N LEU A 131 0.14 3.95 -20.17
CA LEU A 131 -1.27 3.76 -19.81
C LEU A 131 -2.11 4.76 -20.62
N PRO A 132 -3.19 4.29 -21.27
CA PRO A 132 -4.16 5.22 -21.85
C PRO A 132 -4.79 6.10 -20.76
N VAL A 133 -5.08 7.34 -21.10
CA VAL A 133 -5.86 8.24 -20.24
C VAL A 133 -7.24 7.60 -20.00
N ASP A 134 -7.75 7.69 -18.78
CA ASP A 134 -9.05 7.17 -18.39
C ASP A 134 -9.21 5.64 -18.43
N SER A 135 -8.10 4.88 -18.44
CA SER A 135 -8.13 3.39 -18.52
C SER A 135 -8.99 2.71 -17.46
N PHE A 136 -9.13 3.32 -16.28
CA PHE A 136 -9.82 2.73 -15.14
C PHE A 136 -11.00 3.56 -14.62
N THR A 137 -11.40 4.61 -15.35
CA THR A 137 -12.36 5.62 -14.85
C THR A 137 -13.76 5.10 -14.54
N SER A 138 -14.18 4.02 -15.18
CA SER A 138 -15.52 3.44 -14.97
C SER A 138 -15.56 2.28 -13.98
N LEU A 139 -14.42 1.95 -13.37
CA LEU A 139 -14.26 0.77 -12.51
C LEU A 139 -14.30 1.14 -11.03
N PRO A 140 -14.88 0.28 -10.17
CA PRO A 140 -14.88 0.47 -8.72
C PRO A 140 -13.59 -0.02 -8.05
N LEU A 141 -12.43 0.16 -8.69
CA LEU A 141 -11.16 -0.36 -8.21
C LEU A 141 -10.79 0.18 -6.83
N SER A 142 -10.31 -0.72 -5.99
CA SER A 142 -9.65 -0.45 -4.71
C SER A 142 -8.17 -0.82 -4.72
N ASP A 143 -7.75 -1.69 -5.66
CA ASP A 143 -6.37 -2.15 -5.78
C ASP A 143 -5.96 -2.29 -7.25
N VAL A 144 -4.82 -1.68 -7.62
CA VAL A 144 -4.22 -1.78 -8.96
C VAL A 144 -2.72 -1.98 -8.84
N ASN A 145 -2.25 -3.14 -9.29
CA ASN A 145 -0.83 -3.46 -9.35
C ASN A 145 -0.31 -3.33 -10.79
N LEU A 146 0.58 -2.38 -11.02
CA LEU A 146 1.27 -2.11 -12.28
C LEU A 146 2.79 -2.22 -12.12
N SER A 147 3.25 -2.82 -11.03
CA SER A 147 4.68 -2.95 -10.74
C SER A 147 5.41 -3.80 -11.80
N HIS A 148 6.72 -3.64 -11.88
CA HIS A 148 7.56 -4.42 -12.82
C HIS A 148 7.11 -4.33 -14.28
N ASN A 149 6.83 -3.11 -14.74
CA ASN A 149 6.52 -2.79 -16.14
C ASN A 149 7.58 -1.83 -16.72
N ARG A 150 7.28 -1.19 -17.85
CA ARG A 150 8.18 -0.25 -18.54
C ARG A 150 7.57 1.14 -18.67
N LEU A 151 6.67 1.51 -17.77
CA LEU A 151 5.98 2.80 -17.77
C LEU A 151 6.97 3.94 -17.61
N ARG A 152 6.90 4.94 -18.49
CA ARG A 152 7.77 6.13 -18.47
C ARG A 152 7.07 7.35 -17.91
N GLU A 153 5.81 7.48 -18.25
CA GLU A 153 4.91 8.56 -17.83
C GLU A 153 3.58 7.91 -17.44
N VAL A 154 2.97 8.43 -16.39
CA VAL A 154 1.70 7.91 -15.91
C VAL A 154 0.73 9.07 -15.72
N PRO A 155 -0.39 9.08 -16.45
CA PRO A 155 -1.44 10.06 -16.24
C PRO A 155 -2.17 9.73 -14.94
N VAL A 156 -2.15 10.65 -13.98
CA VAL A 156 -2.84 10.47 -12.69
C VAL A 156 -4.35 10.31 -12.89
N SER A 157 -4.90 10.93 -13.94
CA SER A 157 -6.32 10.80 -14.32
C SER A 157 -6.74 9.37 -14.68
N ALA A 158 -5.81 8.49 -15.09
CA ALA A 158 -6.12 7.08 -15.35
C ALA A 158 -6.72 6.37 -14.12
N PHE A 159 -6.43 6.87 -12.91
CA PHE A 159 -6.88 6.31 -11.64
C PHE A 159 -8.10 7.03 -11.05
N THR A 160 -8.82 7.78 -11.86
CA THR A 160 -10.10 8.34 -11.46
C THR A 160 -11.16 7.24 -11.46
N THR A 161 -11.43 6.65 -10.31
CA THR A 161 -12.29 5.47 -10.16
C THR A 161 -13.62 5.82 -9.50
N HIS A 162 -14.64 4.96 -9.66
CA HIS A 162 -15.94 5.09 -8.99
C HIS A 162 -16.01 4.27 -7.69
N SER A 163 -14.96 4.30 -6.87
CA SER A 163 -14.77 3.44 -5.70
C SER A 163 -15.68 3.71 -4.49
N GLN A 164 -16.81 4.40 -4.66
CA GLN A 164 -17.83 4.64 -3.60
C GLN A 164 -17.23 5.01 -2.21
N GLY A 165 -16.18 5.84 -2.21
CA GLY A 165 -15.51 6.28 -0.97
C GLY A 165 -14.44 5.33 -0.43
N ARG A 166 -14.16 4.20 -1.07
CA ARG A 166 -12.98 3.37 -0.77
C ARG A 166 -11.76 4.01 -1.38
N GLY A 167 -10.66 4.09 -0.61
CA GLY A 167 -9.40 4.57 -1.13
C GLY A 167 -8.78 3.58 -2.12
N LEU A 168 -8.18 4.11 -3.18
CA LEU A 168 -7.46 3.32 -4.17
C LEU A 168 -6.00 3.11 -3.75
N HIS A 169 -5.55 1.86 -3.82
CA HIS A 169 -4.14 1.48 -3.70
C HIS A 169 -3.55 1.27 -5.09
N VAL A 170 -2.45 1.95 -5.39
CA VAL A 170 -1.76 1.88 -6.69
C VAL A 170 -0.30 1.52 -6.48
N ASP A 171 0.12 0.39 -7.04
CA ASP A 171 1.53 0.01 -7.09
C ASP A 171 2.10 0.26 -8.50
N LEU A 172 3.04 1.19 -8.59
CA LEU A 172 3.79 1.55 -9.78
C LEU A 172 5.29 1.29 -9.62
N SER A 173 5.68 0.53 -8.60
CA SER A 173 7.09 0.25 -8.30
C SER A 173 7.79 -0.51 -9.44
N HIS A 174 9.11 -0.43 -9.48
CA HIS A 174 9.92 -1.14 -10.46
C HIS A 174 9.53 -0.85 -11.93
N ASN A 175 9.28 0.41 -12.24
CA ASN A 175 9.06 0.91 -13.58
C ASN A 175 10.23 1.84 -14.01
N VAL A 176 10.04 2.62 -15.05
CA VAL A 176 11.02 3.60 -15.51
C VAL A 176 10.43 5.01 -15.51
N ILE A 177 9.56 5.30 -14.54
CA ILE A 177 8.80 6.55 -14.45
C ILE A 177 9.73 7.71 -14.11
N HIS A 178 9.70 8.76 -14.93
CA HIS A 178 10.44 9.99 -14.72
C HIS A 178 9.57 11.11 -14.13
N HIS A 179 8.28 11.11 -14.45
CA HIS A 179 7.30 12.07 -13.93
C HIS A 179 5.88 11.50 -14.02
N LEU A 180 5.01 12.04 -13.19
CA LEU A 180 3.57 11.81 -13.27
C LEU A 180 2.95 12.97 -14.06
N VAL A 181 2.03 12.65 -14.95
CA VAL A 181 1.31 13.66 -15.72
C VAL A 181 0.04 14.03 -14.97
N SER A 182 0.07 15.17 -14.29
CA SER A 182 -1.12 15.78 -13.71
C SER A 182 -1.72 16.72 -14.75
N HIS A 183 -2.96 16.50 -15.11
CA HIS A 183 -3.73 17.48 -15.86
C HIS A 183 -4.37 18.43 -14.87
N PRO A 184 -4.34 19.75 -15.12
CA PRO A 184 -5.03 20.70 -14.25
C PRO A 184 -6.50 20.27 -14.15
N ALA A 185 -6.95 20.08 -12.91
CA ALA A 185 -8.33 19.67 -12.64
C ALA A 185 -9.30 20.61 -13.37
N ARG A 186 -9.97 20.12 -14.40
CA ARG A 186 -11.11 20.82 -14.96
C ARG A 186 -12.20 20.76 -13.88
N ALA A 187 -12.82 21.88 -13.56
CA ALA A 187 -13.80 22.03 -12.47
C ALA A 187 -14.97 21.00 -12.49
N SER A 188 -15.07 20.18 -13.54
CA SER A 188 -16.12 19.17 -13.74
C SER A 188 -15.60 17.72 -13.75
N GLN A 189 -14.29 17.46 -13.59
CA GLN A 189 -13.77 16.10 -13.56
C GLN A 189 -13.58 15.63 -12.12
N PRO A 190 -13.98 14.38 -11.79
CA PRO A 190 -13.73 13.81 -10.48
C PRO A 190 -12.22 13.70 -10.24
N THR A 191 -11.79 13.99 -9.02
CA THR A 191 -10.39 13.83 -8.59
C THR A 191 -10.09 12.36 -8.32
N PRO A 192 -8.89 11.87 -8.64
CA PRO A 192 -8.48 10.52 -8.27
C PRO A 192 -8.52 10.31 -6.75
N THR A 193 -8.97 9.14 -6.32
CA THR A 193 -9.10 8.79 -4.89
C THR A 193 -7.94 7.96 -4.36
N ILE A 194 -6.74 8.14 -4.92
CA ILE A 194 -5.54 7.38 -4.53
C ILE A 194 -5.19 7.70 -3.08
N GLN A 195 -5.25 6.69 -2.20
CA GLN A 195 -4.83 6.80 -0.80
C GLN A 195 -3.47 6.17 -0.54
N SER A 196 -3.08 5.17 -1.32
CA SER A 196 -1.77 4.54 -1.25
C SER A 196 -1.13 4.54 -2.62
N LEU A 197 0.07 5.10 -2.70
CA LEU A 197 0.85 5.18 -3.93
C LEU A 197 2.27 4.68 -3.71
N ASN A 198 2.63 3.60 -4.39
CA ASN A 198 3.97 3.07 -4.40
C ASN A 198 4.67 3.44 -5.72
N LEU A 199 5.68 4.29 -5.65
CA LEU A 199 6.53 4.73 -6.76
C LEU A 199 7.99 4.27 -6.59
N ALA A 200 8.23 3.30 -5.71
CA ALA A 200 9.57 2.81 -5.41
C ALA A 200 10.29 2.28 -6.66
N TRP A 201 11.61 2.42 -6.69
CA TRP A 201 12.48 1.86 -7.75
C TRP A 201 12.09 2.35 -9.16
N ASN A 202 11.84 3.64 -9.28
CA ASN A 202 11.61 4.34 -10.54
C ASN A 202 12.78 5.27 -10.89
N ARG A 203 12.58 6.25 -11.76
CA ARG A 203 13.59 7.20 -12.22
C ARG A 203 13.24 8.65 -11.88
N LEU A 204 12.50 8.86 -10.80
CA LEU A 204 12.13 10.19 -10.33
C LEU A 204 13.36 10.93 -9.80
N ARG A 205 13.63 12.12 -10.32
CA ARG A 205 14.71 13.00 -9.86
C ARG A 205 14.25 14.05 -8.88
N THR A 206 12.96 14.30 -8.85
CA THR A 206 12.28 15.22 -7.92
C THR A 206 11.02 14.55 -7.41
N VAL A 207 10.54 14.97 -6.25
CA VAL A 207 9.22 14.56 -5.74
C VAL A 207 8.15 15.04 -6.73
N PRO A 208 7.27 14.14 -7.22
CA PRO A 208 6.22 14.55 -8.16
C PRO A 208 5.17 15.43 -7.49
N ASP A 209 4.46 16.23 -8.27
CA ASP A 209 3.33 17.02 -7.77
C ASP A 209 2.11 16.13 -7.51
N LEU A 210 1.78 15.94 -6.23
CA LEU A 210 0.71 15.05 -5.75
C LEU A 210 -0.34 15.79 -4.91
N ARG A 211 -0.34 17.14 -4.98
CA ARG A 211 -1.09 18.02 -4.04
C ARG A 211 -2.60 17.79 -4.00
N ASP A 212 -3.19 17.25 -5.05
CA ASP A 212 -4.64 17.04 -5.13
C ASP A 212 -5.06 15.58 -4.80
N LEU A 213 -4.12 14.74 -4.34
CA LEU A 213 -4.38 13.36 -4.00
C LEU A 213 -4.57 13.17 -2.49
N PRO A 214 -5.61 12.45 -2.04
CA PRO A 214 -5.86 12.19 -0.63
C PRO A 214 -4.94 11.07 -0.08
N LEU A 215 -3.63 11.24 -0.29
CA LEU A 215 -2.63 10.23 0.07
C LEU A 215 -2.49 10.06 1.57
N ARG A 216 -2.47 8.80 2.01
CA ARG A 216 -2.09 8.38 3.37
C ARG A 216 -0.77 7.62 3.39
N TYR A 217 -0.45 6.91 2.31
CA TYR A 217 0.80 6.18 2.14
C TYR A 217 1.48 6.60 0.84
N LEU A 218 2.76 6.92 0.92
CA LEU A 218 3.61 7.22 -0.25
C LEU A 218 4.97 6.56 -0.08
N SER A 219 5.39 5.74 -1.06
CA SER A 219 6.76 5.25 -1.17
C SER A 219 7.43 5.84 -2.41
N LEU A 220 8.64 6.38 -2.20
CA LEU A 220 9.53 6.91 -3.22
C LEU A 220 10.90 6.22 -3.18
N ASP A 221 11.00 5.06 -2.51
CA ASP A 221 12.25 4.34 -2.28
C ASP A 221 13.01 4.06 -3.58
N GLY A 222 14.34 4.03 -3.48
CA GLY A 222 15.19 3.64 -4.61
C GLY A 222 15.19 4.59 -5.81
N ASN A 223 14.52 5.75 -5.72
CA ASN A 223 14.54 6.75 -6.79
C ASN A 223 15.81 7.61 -6.75
N PRO A 224 16.30 8.13 -7.89
CA PRO A 224 17.45 9.03 -7.94
C PRO A 224 17.08 10.48 -7.57
N LEU A 225 16.35 10.68 -6.46
CA LEU A 225 16.00 12.01 -5.97
C LEU A 225 17.27 12.79 -5.61
N ALA A 226 17.41 13.99 -6.13
CA ALA A 226 18.59 14.83 -5.92
C ALA A 226 18.47 15.70 -4.67
N ALA A 227 17.28 16.13 -4.31
CA ALA A 227 16.98 16.98 -3.16
C ALA A 227 15.55 16.77 -2.68
N ILE A 228 15.34 17.03 -1.38
CA ILE A 228 14.02 17.17 -0.76
C ILE A 228 14.05 18.50 -0.02
N GLY A 229 13.41 19.50 -0.58
CA GLY A 229 13.39 20.86 -0.09
C GLY A 229 11.99 21.35 0.29
N PRO A 230 11.90 22.62 0.72
CA PRO A 230 10.62 23.22 1.09
C PRO A 230 9.59 23.10 -0.04
N GLY A 231 8.38 22.68 0.31
CA GLY A 231 7.28 22.51 -0.66
C GLY A 231 7.29 21.19 -1.44
N ALA A 232 8.27 20.30 -1.20
CA ALA A 232 8.33 19.00 -1.90
C ALA A 232 7.06 18.14 -1.71
N PHE A 233 6.40 18.29 -0.55
CA PHE A 233 5.19 17.53 -0.20
C PHE A 233 3.97 18.44 0.01
N THR A 234 3.92 19.57 -0.72
CA THR A 234 2.80 20.52 -0.60
C THR A 234 1.46 19.84 -0.88
N GLY A 235 0.48 20.09 -0.01
CA GLY A 235 -0.89 19.58 -0.13
C GLY A 235 -1.08 18.16 0.41
N LEU A 236 -0.04 17.49 0.95
CA LEU A 236 -0.12 16.12 1.48
C LEU A 236 -0.30 16.10 3.01
N ALA A 237 -1.19 16.96 3.53
CA ALA A 237 -1.40 17.11 4.98
C ALA A 237 -1.93 15.82 5.67
N ASP A 238 -2.65 14.98 4.93
CA ASP A 238 -3.24 13.72 5.42
C ASP A 238 -2.28 12.52 5.32
N LEU A 239 -1.06 12.73 4.80
CA LEU A 239 -0.08 11.67 4.68
C LEU A 239 0.34 11.16 6.05
N THR A 240 0.20 9.86 6.28
CA THR A 240 0.55 9.19 7.54
C THR A 240 1.84 8.39 7.46
N HIS A 241 2.17 7.86 6.28
CA HIS A 241 3.36 7.03 6.05
C HIS A 241 4.11 7.54 4.82
N LEU A 242 5.38 7.86 5.00
CA LEU A 242 6.29 8.27 3.92
C LEU A 242 7.56 7.42 3.95
N SER A 243 7.84 6.74 2.84
CA SER A 243 9.07 5.99 2.66
C SER A 243 9.97 6.68 1.63
N LEU A 244 11.20 6.94 2.03
CA LEU A 244 12.28 7.59 1.29
C LEU A 244 13.59 6.80 1.44
N GLY A 245 13.47 5.47 1.54
CA GLY A 245 14.60 4.58 1.72
C GLY A 245 15.42 4.41 0.44
N SER A 246 16.67 4.01 0.61
CA SER A 246 17.56 3.63 -0.52
C SER A 246 17.74 4.69 -1.61
N LEU A 247 17.66 5.96 -1.27
CA LEU A 247 17.91 7.10 -2.19
C LEU A 247 19.42 7.34 -2.32
N GLN A 248 20.07 6.58 -3.17
CA GLN A 248 21.55 6.55 -3.32
C GLN A 248 22.20 7.90 -3.66
N GLY A 249 21.41 8.83 -4.21
CA GLY A 249 21.86 10.15 -4.66
C GLY A 249 21.63 11.28 -3.67
N LEU A 250 20.84 11.07 -2.61
CA LEU A 250 20.43 12.13 -1.69
C LEU A 250 21.54 12.49 -0.69
N PRO A 251 22.19 13.67 -0.80
CA PRO A 251 23.31 14.03 0.07
C PRO A 251 22.86 14.60 1.41
N GLN A 252 21.73 15.27 1.43
CA GLN A 252 21.15 15.92 2.60
C GLN A 252 19.66 16.19 2.43
N LEU A 253 18.97 16.34 3.55
CA LEU A 253 17.61 16.87 3.61
C LEU A 253 17.70 18.38 3.84
N GLU A 254 16.91 19.14 3.10
CA GLU A 254 16.88 20.59 3.30
C GLU A 254 16.00 20.98 4.52
N PRO A 255 16.30 22.08 5.19
CA PRO A 255 15.42 22.62 6.25
C PRO A 255 13.99 22.79 5.73
N TYR A 256 13.03 22.46 6.58
CA TYR A 256 11.58 22.56 6.27
C TYR A 256 11.08 21.67 5.10
N GLY A 257 11.87 20.69 4.64
CA GLY A 257 11.46 19.79 3.56
C GLY A 257 10.17 19.02 3.86
N PHE A 258 9.89 18.72 5.14
CA PHE A 258 8.70 18.02 5.60
C PHE A 258 7.65 18.91 6.29
N ARG A 259 7.79 20.23 6.19
CA ARG A 259 7.03 21.19 7.02
C ARG A 259 5.51 21.01 6.96
N GLU A 260 4.97 20.57 5.82
CA GLU A 260 3.51 20.48 5.63
C GLU A 260 2.93 19.13 6.04
N LEU A 261 3.78 18.16 6.41
CA LEU A 261 3.36 16.79 6.74
C LEU A 261 2.91 16.65 8.21
N HIS A 262 1.93 17.46 8.63
CA HIS A 262 1.48 17.51 10.02
C HIS A 262 0.85 16.20 10.52
N GLY A 263 0.28 15.40 9.60
CA GLY A 263 -0.33 14.10 9.89
C GLY A 263 0.65 12.93 9.88
N LEU A 264 1.93 13.14 9.51
CA LEU A 264 2.88 12.05 9.32
C LEU A 264 3.19 11.33 10.62
N GLN A 265 3.03 10.01 10.63
CA GLN A 265 3.27 9.13 11.77
C GLN A 265 4.52 8.28 11.60
N VAL A 266 4.80 7.84 10.38
CA VAL A 266 5.94 6.98 10.05
C VAL A 266 6.76 7.61 8.94
N LEU A 267 8.06 7.80 9.18
CA LEU A 267 9.03 8.27 8.21
C LEU A 267 10.18 7.27 8.11
N ASP A 268 10.34 6.67 6.94
CA ASP A 268 11.46 5.80 6.62
C ASP A 268 12.48 6.56 5.77
N LEU A 269 13.70 6.68 6.27
CA LEU A 269 14.87 7.24 5.60
C LEU A 269 16.00 6.19 5.51
N SER A 270 15.70 4.92 5.71
CA SER A 270 16.67 3.85 5.80
C SER A 270 17.49 3.66 4.50
N GLY A 271 18.66 3.09 4.62
CA GLY A 271 19.50 2.76 3.45
C GLY A 271 20.00 3.97 2.64
N ASN A 272 20.10 5.16 3.25
CA ASN A 272 20.62 6.38 2.66
C ASN A 272 22.05 6.69 3.16
N PRO A 273 23.10 5.99 2.68
CA PRO A 273 24.43 6.05 3.28
C PRO A 273 25.13 7.41 3.10
N LYS A 274 24.72 8.21 2.11
CA LYS A 274 25.28 9.54 1.84
C LYS A 274 24.59 10.65 2.60
N LEU A 275 23.47 10.35 3.25
CA LEU A 275 22.66 11.34 3.93
C LEU A 275 23.39 11.93 5.13
N LYS A 276 23.49 13.25 5.20
CA LYS A 276 24.14 14.01 6.27
C LYS A 276 23.15 14.91 6.98
N TRP A 277 23.43 15.25 8.24
CA TRP A 277 22.66 16.22 9.00
C TRP A 277 22.77 17.61 8.38
N ALA A 278 21.63 18.22 8.08
CA ALA A 278 21.52 19.64 7.70
C ALA A 278 20.98 20.53 8.83
N GLY A 279 20.77 19.95 10.02
CA GLY A 279 20.18 20.62 11.18
C GLY A 279 18.88 19.96 11.63
N ALA A 280 18.44 20.26 12.85
CA ALA A 280 17.21 19.71 13.42
C ALA A 280 15.93 20.28 12.77
N GLU A 281 16.03 21.43 12.12
CA GLU A 281 14.95 22.10 11.39
C GLU A 281 14.40 21.28 10.22
N VAL A 282 15.14 20.27 9.76
CA VAL A 282 14.68 19.30 8.75
C VAL A 282 13.36 18.66 9.17
N PHE A 283 13.21 18.35 10.46
CA PHE A 283 12.02 17.69 10.99
C PHE A 283 10.94 18.66 11.49
N SER A 284 11.11 19.95 11.25
CA SER A 284 10.10 20.95 11.61
C SER A 284 8.77 20.67 10.91
N GLY A 285 7.67 20.67 11.68
CA GLY A 285 6.33 20.38 11.17
C GLY A 285 5.87 18.94 11.40
N LEU A 286 6.77 18.00 11.75
CA LEU A 286 6.45 16.60 12.00
C LEU A 286 5.91 16.35 13.43
N GLY A 287 4.90 17.12 13.84
CA GLY A 287 4.35 17.06 15.20
C GLY A 287 3.71 15.74 15.59
N SER A 288 3.27 14.95 14.61
CA SER A 288 2.60 13.67 14.82
C SER A 288 3.50 12.45 14.61
N LEU A 289 4.80 12.65 14.29
CA LEU A 289 5.71 11.56 13.94
C LEU A 289 5.96 10.64 15.15
N GLN A 290 5.67 9.37 14.98
CA GLN A 290 5.79 8.33 16.01
C GLN A 290 7.00 7.42 15.76
N GLU A 291 7.26 7.09 14.49
CA GLU A 291 8.31 6.17 14.10
C GLU A 291 9.24 6.83 13.06
N LEU A 292 10.54 6.76 13.31
CA LEU A 292 11.58 7.29 12.42
C LEU A 292 12.62 6.19 12.17
N ASP A 293 12.77 5.77 10.90
CA ASP A 293 13.82 4.84 10.52
C ASP A 293 15.00 5.57 9.86
N LEU A 294 16.16 5.51 10.50
CA LEU A 294 17.44 6.04 10.04
C LEU A 294 18.48 4.94 9.86
N SER A 295 18.06 3.66 9.82
CA SER A 295 18.99 2.54 9.68
C SER A 295 19.74 2.59 8.35
N GLY A 296 21.02 2.26 8.36
CA GLY A 296 21.85 2.34 7.16
C GLY A 296 22.11 3.77 6.63
N THR A 297 21.89 4.81 7.47
CA THR A 297 22.26 6.20 7.17
C THR A 297 23.56 6.59 7.90
N GLY A 298 24.17 7.71 7.45
CA GLY A 298 25.29 8.34 8.15
C GLY A 298 24.89 9.29 9.28
N LEU A 299 23.62 9.27 9.70
CA LEU A 299 23.00 10.23 10.63
C LEU A 299 23.19 9.86 12.12
N VAL A 300 24.36 9.38 12.48
CA VAL A 300 24.72 9.05 13.88
C VAL A 300 25.94 9.90 14.30
N PRO A 301 25.95 10.48 15.52
CA PRO A 301 24.97 10.41 16.61
C PRO A 301 23.73 11.26 16.36
N LEU A 302 22.61 10.88 17.03
CA LEU A 302 21.38 11.65 16.96
C LEU A 302 21.55 12.99 17.73
N PRO A 303 21.04 14.11 17.18
CA PRO A 303 21.07 15.40 17.90
C PRO A 303 20.28 15.34 19.20
N GLU A 304 20.81 15.91 20.29
CA GLU A 304 20.11 16.00 21.58
C GLU A 304 18.77 16.76 21.46
N THR A 305 18.68 17.67 20.49
CA THR A 305 17.48 18.47 20.22
C THR A 305 16.41 17.72 19.41
N LEU A 306 16.67 16.51 18.91
CA LEU A 306 15.73 15.75 18.08
C LEU A 306 14.35 15.62 18.72
N LEU A 307 14.29 15.27 20.01
CA LEU A 307 13.01 15.10 20.72
C LEU A 307 12.24 16.41 20.94
N LEU A 308 12.89 17.56 20.83
CA LEU A 308 12.23 18.87 20.90
C LEU A 308 11.46 19.15 19.61
N HIS A 309 11.98 18.71 18.47
CA HIS A 309 11.33 18.87 17.17
C HIS A 309 10.30 17.77 16.87
N LEU A 310 10.41 16.62 17.54
CA LEU A 310 9.55 15.44 17.35
C LEU A 310 8.84 15.04 18.66
N PRO A 311 7.84 15.82 19.10
CA PRO A 311 7.21 15.63 20.42
C PRO A 311 6.43 14.32 20.54
N ALA A 312 5.91 13.77 19.43
CA ALA A 312 5.13 12.51 19.42
C ALA A 312 6.00 11.26 19.21
N LEU A 313 7.32 11.42 18.99
CA LEU A 313 8.22 10.32 18.62
C LEU A 313 8.25 9.23 19.71
N GLN A 314 8.05 7.98 19.29
CA GLN A 314 8.02 6.79 20.16
C GLN A 314 9.24 5.89 19.92
N SER A 315 9.63 5.70 18.65
CA SER A 315 10.74 4.85 18.28
C SER A 315 11.59 5.44 17.17
N VAL A 316 12.89 5.16 17.24
CA VAL A 316 13.87 5.49 16.20
C VAL A 316 14.75 4.27 15.95
N SER A 317 14.85 3.85 14.70
CA SER A 317 15.81 2.84 14.26
C SER A 317 17.09 3.53 13.76
N VAL A 318 18.26 3.11 14.22
CA VAL A 318 19.55 3.68 13.83
C VAL A 318 20.61 2.59 13.60
N GLY A 319 21.59 2.89 12.76
CA GLY A 319 22.71 1.98 12.51
C GLY A 319 22.30 0.65 11.88
N GLN A 320 22.99 -0.42 12.24
CA GLN A 320 22.67 -1.78 11.82
C GLN A 320 22.03 -2.53 12.99
N GLY A 321 20.69 -2.40 13.12
CA GLY A 321 19.91 -3.17 14.08
C GLY A 321 19.70 -2.53 15.47
N MET A 322 20.08 -1.28 15.69
CA MET A 322 19.82 -0.57 16.94
C MET A 322 18.46 0.11 16.90
N GLN A 323 17.58 -0.22 17.83
CA GLN A 323 16.28 0.43 18.02
C GLN A 323 16.27 1.23 19.33
N CYS A 324 15.91 2.51 19.23
CA CYS A 324 15.77 3.41 20.36
C CYS A 324 14.31 3.69 20.62
N ARG A 325 13.86 3.51 21.88
CA ARG A 325 12.49 3.82 22.31
C ARG A 325 12.48 4.97 23.29
N ARG A 326 11.44 5.76 23.23
CA ARG A 326 11.23 6.88 24.15
C ARG A 326 10.87 6.34 25.55
N LEU A 327 11.65 6.74 26.54
CA LEU A 327 11.36 6.52 27.96
C LEU A 327 11.05 7.85 28.63
N VAL A 328 9.92 7.92 29.30
CA VAL A 328 9.61 9.01 30.21
C VAL A 328 10.06 8.56 31.60
N ARG A 329 11.17 9.11 32.10
CA ARG A 329 11.56 8.88 33.48
C ARG A 329 10.62 9.67 34.38
N GLU A 330 9.74 9.00 35.09
CA GLU A 330 9.00 9.59 36.20
C GLU A 330 10.03 10.02 37.23
N GLY A 331 10.05 11.32 37.51
CA GLY A 331 10.91 11.85 38.60
C GLY A 331 10.52 11.24 39.94
N THR A 332 11.50 11.01 40.80
CA THR A 332 11.30 10.59 42.19
C THR A 332 10.33 11.51 42.89
N TYR A 333 9.34 10.93 43.60
CA TYR A 333 8.46 11.72 44.49
C TYR A 333 9.24 12.27 45.70
N PRO A 334 9.03 13.49 46.14
CA PRO A 334 8.05 14.48 45.70
C PRO A 334 8.55 15.32 44.49
N ARG A 335 7.63 15.60 43.55
CA ARG A 335 7.93 16.45 42.38
C ARG A 335 8.25 17.87 42.85
N GLN A 336 9.43 18.36 42.50
CA GLN A 336 9.71 19.81 42.63
C GLN A 336 8.88 20.57 41.59
N PRO A 337 8.18 21.65 41.97
CA PRO A 337 7.46 22.50 41.03
C PRO A 337 8.42 23.05 39.97
N GLY A 338 8.15 22.76 38.69
CA GLY A 338 8.97 23.23 37.56
C GLY A 338 9.94 22.21 36.95
N SER A 339 10.05 20.99 37.47
CA SER A 339 10.83 19.92 36.80
C SER A 339 10.02 19.23 35.71
N ASN A 340 10.32 19.53 34.46
CA ASN A 340 9.81 18.77 33.32
C ASN A 340 10.34 17.33 33.38
N PRO A 341 9.51 16.33 33.07
CA PRO A 341 9.95 14.95 32.98
C PRO A 341 11.12 14.85 31.98
N LYS A 342 12.26 14.30 32.41
CA LYS A 342 13.39 14.05 31.51
C LYS A 342 12.99 12.94 30.54
N VAL A 343 12.75 13.32 29.30
CA VAL A 343 12.52 12.40 28.19
C VAL A 343 13.87 12.00 27.63
N ALA A 344 14.12 10.70 27.50
CA ALA A 344 15.34 10.17 26.93
C ALA A 344 15.02 9.02 25.94
N LEU A 345 15.89 8.81 24.98
CA LEU A 345 15.86 7.63 24.14
C LEU A 345 16.69 6.52 24.83
N HIS A 346 16.09 5.35 24.93
CA HIS A 346 16.77 4.13 25.37
C HIS A 346 16.98 3.21 24.18
N CYS A 347 18.24 2.95 23.83
CA CYS A 347 18.62 2.19 22.65
C CYS A 347 19.00 0.76 23.03
N ILE A 348 18.51 -0.21 22.26
CA ILE A 348 18.78 -1.64 22.40
C ILE A 348 19.27 -2.16 21.05
N ASP A 349 20.34 -2.95 21.06
CA ASP A 349 20.82 -3.67 19.89
C ASP A 349 19.95 -4.93 19.69
N MET A 350 19.21 -4.97 18.57
CA MET A 350 18.34 -6.09 18.23
C MET A 350 19.13 -7.32 17.74
N GLY A 351 20.40 -7.15 17.33
CA GLY A 351 21.28 -8.24 16.91
C GLY A 351 21.72 -9.15 18.07
N GLU A 352 21.83 -8.62 19.29
CA GLU A 352 22.20 -9.42 20.48
C GLU A 352 21.05 -10.28 21.02
N GLN A 353 19.80 -9.92 20.77
CA GLN A 353 18.63 -10.71 21.24
C GLN A 353 18.42 -12.00 20.45
N ALA A 354 18.87 -12.08 19.20
CA ALA A 354 18.75 -13.29 18.39
C ALA A 354 19.72 -14.40 18.81
N SER A 355 20.76 -14.10 19.62
CA SER A 355 21.77 -15.05 20.08
C SER A 355 21.50 -15.61 21.49
N ARG A 356 20.54 -15.07 22.23
CA ARG A 356 20.11 -15.59 23.53
C ARG A 356 18.85 -16.44 23.36
N GLY A 357 19.03 -17.68 22.88
CA GLY A 357 18.02 -18.72 22.98
C GLY A 357 17.61 -18.95 24.44
N PRO A 358 16.42 -19.50 24.72
CA PRO A 358 15.93 -19.69 26.08
C PRO A 358 16.84 -20.66 26.81
N THR A 359 17.58 -20.16 27.78
CA THR A 359 18.29 -20.99 28.76
C THR A 359 17.21 -21.50 29.71
N THR A 360 16.75 -22.72 29.48
CA THR A 360 16.00 -23.50 30.46
C THR A 360 16.90 -23.78 31.68
N LEU A 361 16.49 -23.30 32.81
CA LEU A 361 16.75 -23.90 34.11
C LEU A 361 15.43 -24.37 34.70
#